data_1dc317fa575981b2aefc9b50e1707272
#
_entry.id   1dc317fa575981b2aefc9b50e1707272
#
_cell.length_a   1.000
_cell.length_b   1.000
_cell.length_c   1.000
_cell.angle_alpha   90.00
_cell.angle_beta   90.00
_cell.angle_gamma   90.00
#
_symmetry.space_group_name_H-M   'P 1'
#
loop_
_entity.id
_entity.type
_entity.pdbx_description
1 polymer ?
#
loop_
_entity_poly.entity_id
_entity_poly.type
_entity_poly.pdbx_seq_one_letter_code
_entity_poly.pdbx_strand_id
1 'polypeptide(L)'
;WVDEPAARNWSPEEEQALRLWISLARCYVTFSRAVACKVAEYDLTAPQFGVLEALFHLGPLSLGELAEKLLVTGGNVTYVMDRLEAQGLVARERSGDDRRVVRAHLTKKGRSTIESVFPGHVDFVRGLVQGLGSDEREELRALLKKLGKGIADGGSPNGAC
;
A
#
# COMPACT_ATOMS: atom_id res chain seq x y z
N TRP A 1 13.41 -29.97 -21.74
CA TRP A 1 12.95 -30.61 -20.51
C TRP A 1 11.55 -30.00 -20.21
N VAL A 2 10.52 -30.60 -20.79
CA VAL A 2 9.13 -30.33 -20.45
C VAL A 2 8.68 -31.57 -19.69
N ASP A 3 8.89 -31.55 -18.36
CA ASP A 3 8.19 -32.51 -17.51
C ASP A 3 6.69 -32.23 -17.69
N GLU A 4 5.94 -33.29 -18.10
CA GLU A 4 4.50 -33.23 -18.07
C GLU A 4 4.06 -32.71 -16.69
N PRO A 5 3.22 -31.67 -16.63
CA PRO A 5 2.76 -31.19 -15.33
C PRO A 5 2.05 -32.36 -14.65
N ALA A 6 2.57 -32.77 -13.49
CA ALA A 6 1.91 -33.79 -12.67
C ALA A 6 0.42 -33.45 -12.61
N ALA A 7 -0.43 -34.35 -13.04
CA ALA A 7 -1.87 -34.19 -13.00
C ALA A 7 -2.29 -34.00 -11.53
N ARG A 8 -2.35 -32.78 -11.09
CA ARG A 8 -2.80 -32.39 -9.75
C ARG A 8 -4.32 -32.37 -9.80
N ASN A 9 -4.94 -33.37 -9.23
CA ASN A 9 -6.38 -33.43 -9.07
C ASN A 9 -6.78 -32.48 -7.93
N TRP A 10 -6.93 -31.18 -8.26
CA TRP A 10 -7.53 -30.21 -7.37
C TRP A 10 -9.06 -30.36 -7.40
N SER A 11 -9.70 -30.24 -6.26
CA SER A 11 -11.16 -30.06 -6.23
C SER A 11 -11.56 -28.76 -6.95
N PRO A 12 -12.80 -28.65 -7.44
CA PRO A 12 -13.28 -27.42 -8.08
C PRO A 12 -13.13 -26.18 -7.18
N GLU A 13 -13.28 -26.34 -5.87
CA GLU A 13 -13.13 -25.26 -4.90
C GLU A 13 -11.64 -24.82 -4.78
N GLU A 14 -10.73 -25.78 -4.69
CA GLU A 14 -9.28 -25.49 -4.65
C GLU A 14 -8.82 -24.81 -5.94
N GLU A 15 -9.31 -25.27 -7.09
CA GLU A 15 -8.98 -24.65 -8.36
C GLU A 15 -9.51 -23.21 -8.45
N GLN A 16 -10.72 -22.96 -7.97
CA GLN A 16 -11.29 -21.61 -7.89
C GLN A 16 -10.46 -20.70 -7.00
N ALA A 17 -10.05 -21.18 -5.83
CA ALA A 17 -9.20 -20.42 -4.89
C ALA A 17 -7.84 -20.06 -5.52
N LEU A 18 -7.20 -21.01 -6.20
CA LEU A 18 -5.93 -20.79 -6.89
C LEU A 18 -6.06 -19.78 -8.04
N ARG A 19 -7.12 -19.86 -8.83
CA ARG A 19 -7.40 -18.89 -9.91
C ARG A 19 -7.60 -17.48 -9.36
N LEU A 20 -8.33 -17.35 -8.25
CA LEU A 20 -8.52 -16.07 -7.57
C LEU A 20 -7.20 -15.51 -7.07
N TRP A 21 -6.38 -16.33 -6.39
CA TRP A 21 -5.05 -15.95 -5.94
C TRP A 21 -4.16 -15.44 -7.08
N ILE A 22 -4.08 -16.18 -8.19
CA ILE A 22 -3.25 -15.79 -9.34
C ILE A 22 -3.73 -14.47 -9.93
N SER A 23 -5.04 -14.29 -10.07
CA SER A 23 -5.63 -13.06 -10.62
C SER A 23 -5.32 -11.85 -9.72
N LEU A 24 -5.50 -12.00 -8.41
CA LEU A 24 -5.20 -10.98 -7.42
C LEU A 24 -3.71 -10.61 -7.42
N ALA A 25 -2.83 -11.61 -7.38
CA ALA A 25 -1.40 -11.40 -7.36
C ALA A 25 -0.90 -10.69 -8.63
N ARG A 26 -1.36 -11.10 -9.81
CA ARG A 26 -1.01 -10.47 -11.08
C ARG A 26 -1.52 -9.03 -11.16
N CYS A 27 -2.78 -8.81 -10.76
CA CYS A 27 -3.37 -7.48 -10.72
C CYS A 27 -2.57 -6.56 -9.80
N TYR A 28 -2.29 -7.00 -8.58
CA TYR A 28 -1.51 -6.23 -7.60
C TYR A 28 -0.12 -5.86 -8.12
N VAL A 29 0.62 -6.82 -8.66
CA VAL A 29 1.98 -6.58 -9.19
C VAL A 29 1.94 -5.59 -10.36
N THR A 30 0.98 -5.75 -11.28
CA THR A 30 0.84 -4.86 -12.44
C THR A 30 0.48 -3.44 -12.00
N PHE A 31 -0.50 -3.31 -11.12
CA PHE A 31 -0.94 -2.02 -10.58
C PHE A 31 0.18 -1.32 -9.79
N SER A 32 0.83 -2.04 -8.88
CA SER A 32 1.92 -1.50 -8.05
C SER A 32 3.10 -1.04 -8.89
N ARG A 33 3.45 -1.78 -9.96
CA ARG A 33 4.51 -1.38 -10.90
C ARG A 33 4.14 -0.08 -11.62
N ALA A 34 2.92 0.03 -12.13
CA ALA A 34 2.46 1.23 -12.81
C ALA A 34 2.48 2.46 -11.87
N VAL A 35 2.01 2.30 -10.63
CA VAL A 35 2.06 3.36 -9.60
C VAL A 35 3.50 3.73 -9.28
N ALA A 36 4.40 2.75 -9.11
CA ALA A 36 5.81 3.02 -8.82
C ALA A 36 6.50 3.80 -9.95
N CYS A 37 6.22 3.47 -11.22
CA CYS A 37 6.72 4.23 -12.36
C CYS A 37 6.21 5.67 -12.34
N LYS A 38 4.92 5.88 -12.06
CA LYS A 38 4.34 7.23 -12.00
C LYS A 38 4.93 8.06 -10.86
N VAL A 39 5.09 7.46 -9.69
CA VAL A 39 5.64 8.12 -8.50
C VAL A 39 7.12 8.49 -8.70
N ALA A 40 7.87 7.69 -9.46
CA ALA A 40 9.26 7.99 -9.80
C ALA A 40 9.42 9.30 -10.61
N GLU A 41 8.40 9.70 -11.38
CA GLU A 41 8.40 11.01 -12.09
C GLU A 41 8.42 12.20 -11.12
N TYR A 42 8.10 11.98 -9.85
CA TYR A 42 8.11 12.99 -8.78
C TYR A 42 9.39 12.94 -7.91
N ASP A 43 10.42 12.21 -8.35
CA ASP A 43 11.63 11.94 -7.58
C ASP A 43 11.39 11.25 -6.22
N LEU A 44 10.31 10.45 -6.14
CA LEU A 44 9.92 9.71 -4.96
C LEU A 44 9.87 8.20 -5.26
N THR A 45 10.16 7.39 -4.25
CA THR A 45 9.82 5.97 -4.30
C THR A 45 8.36 5.74 -3.87
N ALA A 46 7.76 4.62 -4.27
CA ALA A 46 6.39 4.30 -3.85
C ALA A 46 6.20 4.27 -2.32
N PRO A 47 7.12 3.71 -1.50
CA PRO A 47 7.03 3.81 -0.05
C PRO A 47 7.12 5.25 0.48
N GLN A 48 7.97 6.10 -0.11
CA GLN A 48 8.07 7.51 0.27
C GLN A 48 6.78 8.25 -0.03
N PHE A 49 6.22 8.05 -1.22
CA PHE A 49 4.94 8.63 -1.59
C PHE A 49 3.82 8.17 -0.65
N GLY A 50 3.76 6.87 -0.32
CA GLY A 50 2.76 6.34 0.61
C GLY A 50 2.83 6.97 2.00
N VAL A 51 4.03 7.23 2.53
CA VAL A 51 4.20 7.97 3.80
C VAL A 51 3.67 9.39 3.68
N LEU A 52 4.06 10.13 2.62
CA LEU A 52 3.60 11.50 2.42
C LEU A 52 2.07 11.57 2.25
N GLU A 53 1.49 10.67 1.49
CA GLU A 53 0.05 10.54 1.28
C GLU A 53 -0.68 10.24 2.60
N ALA A 54 -0.21 9.28 3.39
CA ALA A 54 -0.80 8.95 4.67
C ALA A 54 -0.78 10.15 5.64
N LEU A 55 0.36 10.84 5.75
CA LEU A 55 0.48 12.03 6.59
C LEU A 55 -0.32 13.23 6.06
N PHE A 56 -0.53 13.31 4.74
CA PHE A 56 -1.35 14.35 4.13
C PHE A 56 -2.82 14.20 4.45
N HIS A 57 -3.34 12.98 4.38
CA HIS A 57 -4.77 12.71 4.60
C HIS A 57 -5.16 12.48 6.05
N LEU A 58 -4.26 11.90 6.85
CA LEU A 58 -4.56 11.47 8.22
C LEU A 58 -3.94 12.39 9.29
N GLY A 59 -3.05 13.30 8.88
CA GLY A 59 -2.31 14.14 9.81
C GLY A 59 -1.12 13.40 10.45
N PRO A 60 -0.60 13.90 11.61
CA PRO A 60 0.53 13.30 12.30
C PRO A 60 0.23 11.89 12.80
N LEU A 61 1.11 10.93 12.48
CA LEU A 61 1.01 9.51 12.85
C LEU A 61 2.27 9.04 13.56
N SER A 62 2.14 8.09 14.48
CA SER A 62 3.29 7.35 15.01
C SER A 62 3.88 6.42 13.94
N LEU A 63 5.14 6.01 14.13
CA LEU A 63 5.79 5.08 13.18
C LEU A 63 5.08 3.72 13.15
N GLY A 64 4.47 3.29 14.28
CA GLY A 64 3.66 2.07 14.33
C GLY A 64 2.38 2.20 13.50
N GLU A 65 1.64 3.31 13.64
CA GLU A 65 0.46 3.60 12.83
C GLU A 65 0.79 3.68 11.34
N LEU A 66 1.93 4.28 10.97
CA LEU A 66 2.39 4.30 9.59
C LEU A 66 2.68 2.90 9.06
N ALA A 67 3.36 2.05 9.85
CA ALA A 67 3.65 0.68 9.45
C ALA A 67 2.36 -0.12 9.19
N GLU A 68 1.39 0.02 10.07
CA GLU A 68 0.07 -0.60 9.94
C GLU A 68 -0.67 -0.11 8.70
N LYS A 69 -0.75 1.21 8.49
CA LYS A 69 -1.45 1.81 7.34
C LYS A 69 -0.81 1.44 6.00
N LEU A 70 0.51 1.36 5.95
CA LEU A 70 1.26 1.03 4.74
C LEU A 70 1.45 -0.47 4.54
N LEU A 71 1.00 -1.30 5.48
CA LEU A 71 1.17 -2.76 5.47
C LEU A 71 2.64 -3.19 5.29
N VAL A 72 3.54 -2.52 5.99
CA VAL A 72 4.99 -2.76 5.94
C VAL A 72 5.55 -2.98 7.34
N THR A 73 6.76 -3.53 7.42
CA THR A 73 7.44 -3.70 8.71
C THR A 73 7.90 -2.37 9.30
N GLY A 74 7.98 -2.29 10.63
CA GLY A 74 8.46 -1.09 11.31
C GLY A 74 9.88 -0.67 10.88
N GLY A 75 10.77 -1.62 10.59
CA GLY A 75 12.11 -1.33 10.08
C GLY A 75 12.09 -0.66 8.71
N ASN A 76 11.19 -1.07 7.83
CA ASN A 76 11.02 -0.45 6.52
C ASN A 76 10.50 1.01 6.64
N VAL A 77 9.53 1.25 7.54
CA VAL A 77 9.03 2.62 7.80
C VAL A 77 10.15 3.51 8.33
N THR A 78 10.98 3.03 9.26
CA THR A 78 12.11 3.79 9.80
C THR A 78 13.06 4.22 8.70
N TYR A 79 13.45 3.30 7.82
CA TYR A 79 14.34 3.62 6.68
C TYR A 79 13.73 4.67 5.73
N VAL A 80 12.46 4.51 5.39
CA VAL A 80 11.75 5.48 4.52
C VAL A 80 11.68 6.85 5.18
N MET A 81 11.37 6.88 6.48
CA MET A 81 11.30 8.12 7.25
C MET A 81 12.65 8.83 7.31
N ASP A 82 13.77 8.10 7.51
CA ASP A 82 15.12 8.68 7.51
C ASP A 82 15.43 9.38 6.18
N ARG A 83 15.01 8.76 5.06
CA ARG A 83 15.19 9.34 3.73
C ARG A 83 14.34 10.59 3.51
N LEU A 84 13.09 10.56 3.92
CA LEU A 84 12.18 11.71 3.80
C LEU A 84 12.60 12.87 4.71
N GLU A 85 13.12 12.58 5.90
CA GLU A 85 13.63 13.57 6.84
C GLU A 85 14.90 14.22 6.30
N ALA A 86 15.83 13.44 5.72
CA ALA A 86 17.02 13.94 5.04
C ALA A 86 16.67 14.86 3.85
N GLN A 87 15.54 14.62 3.18
CA GLN A 87 15.01 15.48 2.11
C GLN A 87 14.26 16.71 2.66
N GLY A 88 14.03 16.78 3.97
CA GLY A 88 13.28 17.84 4.63
C GLY A 88 11.77 17.81 4.33
N LEU A 89 11.21 16.66 3.95
CA LEU A 89 9.79 16.51 3.61
C LEU A 89 8.94 16.13 4.82
N VAL A 90 9.52 15.45 5.78
CA VAL A 90 8.87 15.06 7.05
C VAL A 90 9.76 15.46 8.22
N ALA A 91 9.19 15.54 9.40
CA ALA A 91 9.90 15.66 10.66
C ALA A 91 9.31 14.71 11.69
N ARG A 92 10.13 14.35 12.69
CA ARG A 92 9.75 13.51 13.81
C ARG A 92 9.71 14.34 15.08
N GLU A 93 8.66 14.23 15.83
CA GLU A 93 8.52 14.85 17.14
C GLU A 93 8.16 13.82 18.20
N ARG A 94 8.71 13.95 19.40
CA ARG A 94 8.26 13.16 20.53
C ARG A 94 6.91 13.69 21.00
N SER A 95 5.98 12.77 21.24
CA SER A 95 4.67 13.13 21.80
C SER A 95 4.86 13.83 23.18
N GLY A 96 4.13 14.91 23.40
CA GLY A 96 4.15 15.60 24.70
C GLY A 96 3.58 14.73 25.83
N ASP A 97 2.62 13.86 25.51
CA ASP A 97 1.90 13.04 26.50
C ASP A 97 2.67 11.73 26.82
N ASP A 98 3.36 11.14 25.85
CA ASP A 98 4.24 9.98 26.05
C ASP A 98 5.52 10.15 25.23
N ARG A 99 6.63 10.42 25.91
CA ARG A 99 7.96 10.59 25.31
C ARG A 99 8.49 9.35 24.60
N ARG A 100 7.85 8.19 24.76
CA ARG A 100 8.21 6.94 24.06
C ARG A 100 7.61 6.91 22.65
N VAL A 101 6.59 7.69 22.41
CA VAL A 101 5.89 7.75 21.11
C VAL A 101 6.52 8.85 20.25
N VAL A 102 7.11 8.46 19.14
CA VAL A 102 7.59 9.37 18.10
C VAL A 102 6.51 9.50 17.02
N ARG A 103 6.06 10.71 16.76
CA ARG A 103 5.10 11.02 15.69
C ARG A 103 5.81 11.67 14.52
N ALA A 104 5.43 11.25 13.32
CA ALA A 104 5.85 11.86 12.07
C ALA A 104 4.79 12.86 11.60
N HIS A 105 5.23 13.95 11.00
CA HIS A 105 4.36 14.94 10.36
C HIS A 105 5.04 15.52 9.11
N LEU A 106 4.23 16.07 8.20
CA LEU A 106 4.74 16.79 7.04
C LEU A 106 5.35 18.13 7.47
N THR A 107 6.51 18.45 6.92
CA THR A 107 7.02 19.83 6.94
C THR A 107 6.22 20.71 5.97
N LYS A 108 6.46 22.02 5.98
CA LYS A 108 5.90 22.93 4.95
C LYS A 108 6.29 22.48 3.54
N LYS A 109 7.57 22.08 3.37
CA LYS A 109 8.07 21.55 2.09
C LYS A 109 7.36 20.26 1.71
N GLY A 110 7.23 19.30 2.64
CA GLY A 110 6.54 18.03 2.40
C GLY A 110 5.08 18.22 2.01
N ARG A 111 4.38 19.12 2.70
CA ARG A 111 2.98 19.45 2.37
C ARG A 111 2.88 20.03 0.95
N SER A 112 3.68 21.05 0.64
CA SER A 112 3.69 21.65 -0.69
C SER A 112 4.05 20.64 -1.79
N THR A 113 5.00 19.73 -1.51
CA THR A 113 5.38 18.66 -2.45
C THR A 113 4.19 17.75 -2.74
N ILE A 114 3.54 17.18 -1.69
CA ILE A 114 2.42 16.26 -1.91
C ILE A 114 1.23 16.95 -2.57
N GLU A 115 0.92 18.19 -2.18
CA GLU A 115 -0.16 18.98 -2.80
C GLU A 115 0.08 19.23 -4.29
N SER A 116 1.33 19.40 -4.71
CA SER A 116 1.65 19.63 -6.12
C SER A 116 1.56 18.37 -6.99
N VAL A 117 1.89 17.20 -6.44
CA VAL A 117 1.94 15.94 -7.22
C VAL A 117 0.66 15.10 -7.12
N PHE A 118 -0.10 15.28 -6.05
CA PHE A 118 -1.27 14.45 -5.76
C PHE A 118 -2.38 14.52 -6.82
N PRO A 119 -2.72 15.70 -7.41
CA PRO A 119 -3.71 15.76 -8.49
C PRO A 119 -3.33 14.91 -9.71
N GLY A 120 -2.06 14.94 -10.12
CA GLY A 120 -1.55 14.10 -11.21
C GLY A 120 -1.56 12.60 -10.87
N HIS A 121 -1.33 12.25 -9.61
CA HIS A 121 -1.47 10.88 -9.13
C HIS A 121 -2.93 10.39 -9.19
N VAL A 122 -3.88 11.22 -8.74
CA VAL A 122 -5.31 10.90 -8.80
C VAL A 122 -5.77 10.66 -10.24
N ASP A 123 -5.38 11.52 -11.18
CA ASP A 123 -5.71 11.36 -12.60
C ASP A 123 -5.10 10.08 -13.18
N PHE A 124 -3.87 9.76 -12.80
CA PHE A 124 -3.21 8.54 -13.21
C PHE A 124 -3.94 7.28 -12.70
N VAL A 125 -4.25 7.23 -11.39
CA VAL A 125 -4.99 6.10 -10.78
C VAL A 125 -6.37 5.96 -11.42
N ARG A 126 -7.07 7.06 -11.67
CA ARG A 126 -8.35 7.06 -12.40
C ARG A 126 -8.21 6.38 -13.77
N GLY A 127 -7.13 6.68 -14.49
CA GLY A 127 -6.81 6.04 -15.76
C GLY A 127 -6.56 4.53 -15.63
N LEU A 128 -5.88 4.08 -14.58
CA LEU A 128 -5.63 2.65 -14.36
C LEU A 128 -6.91 1.85 -14.15
N VAL A 129 -7.92 2.44 -13.53
CA VAL A 129 -9.19 1.74 -13.23
C VAL A 129 -10.30 2.03 -14.23
N GLN A 130 -10.03 2.72 -15.34
CA GLN A 130 -11.04 3.12 -16.32
C GLN A 130 -11.71 1.94 -17.04
N GLY A 131 -11.06 0.75 -17.06
CA GLY A 131 -11.63 -0.47 -17.63
C GLY A 131 -12.79 -1.05 -16.82
N LEU A 132 -13.05 -0.52 -15.62
CA LEU A 132 -14.17 -0.91 -14.76
C LEU A 132 -15.20 0.21 -14.71
N GLY A 133 -16.49 -0.12 -14.78
CA GLY A 133 -17.59 0.79 -14.50
C GLY A 133 -17.62 1.23 -13.03
N SER A 134 -18.42 2.24 -12.72
CA SER A 134 -18.54 2.77 -11.35
C SER A 134 -18.96 1.69 -10.35
N ASP A 135 -19.98 0.92 -10.69
CA ASP A 135 -20.53 -0.12 -9.82
C ASP A 135 -19.54 -1.28 -9.63
N GLU A 136 -18.85 -1.68 -10.71
CA GLU A 136 -17.80 -2.71 -10.67
C GLU A 136 -16.61 -2.29 -9.75
N ARG A 137 -16.23 -1.01 -9.75
CA ARG A 137 -15.19 -0.51 -8.85
C ARG A 137 -15.62 -0.60 -7.37
N GLU A 138 -16.86 -0.23 -7.08
CA GLU A 138 -17.39 -0.32 -5.69
C GLU A 138 -17.55 -1.77 -5.26
N GLU A 139 -18.04 -2.64 -6.12
CA GLU A 139 -18.14 -4.08 -5.84
C GLU A 139 -16.77 -4.70 -5.59
N LEU A 140 -15.80 -4.46 -6.48
CA LEU A 140 -14.43 -4.94 -6.33
C LEU A 140 -13.81 -4.42 -5.02
N ARG A 141 -13.99 -3.14 -4.70
CA ARG A 141 -13.51 -2.55 -3.44
C ARG A 141 -14.12 -3.25 -2.22
N ALA A 142 -15.42 -3.53 -2.24
CA ALA A 142 -16.10 -4.22 -1.15
C ALA A 142 -15.59 -5.66 -0.98
N LEU A 143 -15.41 -6.39 -2.08
CA LEU A 143 -14.90 -7.76 -2.08
C LEU A 143 -13.45 -7.83 -1.57
N LEU A 144 -12.57 -6.92 -2.01
CA LEU A 144 -11.19 -6.84 -1.54
C LEU A 144 -11.12 -6.52 -0.03
N LYS A 145 -11.96 -5.61 0.46
CA LYS A 145 -12.06 -5.31 1.91
C LYS A 145 -12.54 -6.52 2.70
N LYS A 146 -13.56 -7.22 2.22
CA LYS A 146 -14.09 -8.43 2.86
C LYS A 146 -13.02 -9.52 2.94
N LEU A 147 -12.31 -9.76 1.84
CA LEU A 147 -11.22 -10.73 1.78
C LEU A 147 -10.10 -10.38 2.76
N GLY A 148 -9.57 -9.15 2.68
CA GLY A 148 -8.48 -8.69 3.55
C GLY A 148 -8.83 -8.75 5.03
N LYS A 149 -10.06 -8.34 5.40
CA LYS A 149 -10.54 -8.44 6.78
C LYS A 149 -10.64 -9.90 7.24
N GLY A 150 -11.19 -10.79 6.42
CA GLY A 150 -11.29 -12.20 6.76
C GLY A 150 -9.94 -12.87 6.99
N ILE A 151 -8.90 -12.46 6.24
CA ILE A 151 -7.53 -12.95 6.45
C ILE A 151 -6.95 -12.39 7.75
N ALA A 152 -7.15 -11.10 8.05
CA ALA A 152 -6.63 -10.46 9.26
C ALA A 152 -7.29 -10.98 10.54
N ASP A 153 -8.59 -11.27 10.51
CA ASP A 153 -9.38 -11.74 11.67
C ASP A 153 -9.18 -13.24 12.01
N GLY A 154 -8.24 -13.92 11.37
CA GLY A 154 -7.90 -15.31 11.70
C GLY A 154 -8.09 -16.30 10.58
N GLY A 155 -8.28 -15.82 9.37
CA GLY A 155 -8.43 -16.66 8.18
C GLY A 155 -7.12 -17.25 7.63
N SER A 156 -5.99 -17.15 8.34
CA SER A 156 -4.79 -17.87 7.94
C SER A 156 -4.84 -19.30 8.51
N PRO A 157 -4.93 -20.34 7.66
CA PRO A 157 -5.11 -21.73 8.12
C PRO A 157 -3.99 -22.27 9.00
N ASN A 158 -2.87 -21.58 9.15
CA ASN A 158 -1.67 -22.08 9.84
C ASN A 158 -0.88 -21.05 10.66
N GLY A 159 -1.48 -19.94 11.11
CA GLY A 159 -0.80 -19.05 12.07
C GLY A 159 0.58 -18.54 11.59
N ALA A 160 0.80 -18.45 10.29
CA ALA A 160 2.09 -18.13 9.72
C ALA A 160 2.08 -16.69 9.23
N CYS A 161 2.71 -15.84 10.02
CA CYS A 161 3.69 -14.79 9.72
C CYS A 161 3.91 -13.93 10.95
#